data_291133ff5760376f3dde1c4fbc023399
#
_entry.id   291133ff5760376f3dde1c4fbc023399
#
_cell.length_a   1.000
_cell.length_b   1.000
_cell.length_c   1.000
_cell.angle_alpha   90.00
_cell.angle_beta   90.00
_cell.angle_gamma   90.00
#
_symmetry.space_group_name_H-M   'P 1'
#
loop_
_entity.id
_entity.type
_entity.pdbx_description
1 polymer ?
#
loop_
_entity_poly.entity_id
_entity_poly.type
_entity_poly.pdbx_seq_one_letter_code
_entity_poly.pdbx_strand_id
1 'polypeptide(L)'
;MPSFRKFFFFASTTGLVFALSACSSSNDTSNSASDTTASTSPNVVVTYSAIGDVVSRLVGDSATVTVLIPNGQDQHDFEPSAQDVETLNNATLVVSNGLDLEEGLEDALVQAEKSGVSVFHIADHVTLLDAAKGDEKESAAKEEHDDEEEDHDHGTEDPHVWLDPETLAQAIPALADALTKATGKDFAEEVATVVSELTALSAKVRDIMGTVSECNLVTGHDSLGYFAARYGCTVVGAVIPGFSTAAEASAGSLAELKALATKNDVKAIFTELGTPSDVTAQIAKEVGVEVVELSTHVLPKNGGYDEMMTQLATAIANGLS
;
A
#
# COMPACT_ATOMS: atom_id res chain seq x y z
N MET A 1 43.57 45.50 -0.58
CA MET A 1 44.87 45.76 -1.30
C MET A 1 45.15 44.55 -2.16
N PRO A 2 45.63 44.81 -3.36
CA PRO A 2 45.20 44.05 -4.54
C PRO A 2 46.32 43.15 -5.08
N SER A 3 45.95 42.21 -5.95
CA SER A 3 46.87 41.93 -7.08
C SER A 3 46.12 41.21 -8.22
N PHE A 4 45.97 42.01 -9.26
CA PHE A 4 45.73 41.62 -10.64
C PHE A 4 46.85 40.76 -11.19
N ARG A 5 46.57 39.76 -12.05
CA ARG A 5 47.42 39.42 -13.19
C ARG A 5 46.57 38.90 -14.36
N LYS A 6 46.51 39.74 -15.39
CA LYS A 6 46.15 39.42 -16.79
C LYS A 6 47.36 38.80 -17.48
N PHE A 7 47.16 37.95 -18.45
CA PHE A 7 47.99 37.80 -19.67
C PHE A 7 47.34 36.70 -20.51
N PHE A 8 47.08 36.73 -21.72
CA PHE A 8 47.34 37.36 -22.98
C PHE A 8 47.02 36.29 -24.05
N PHE A 9 46.42 36.75 -25.10
CA PHE A 9 46.15 36.19 -26.42
C PHE A 9 47.20 35.26 -27.02
N PHE A 10 46.75 34.25 -27.79
CA PHE A 10 47.36 33.95 -29.12
C PHE A 10 46.29 33.37 -30.07
N ALA A 11 46.05 34.10 -31.15
CA ALA A 11 45.34 33.68 -32.33
C ALA A 11 46.36 33.07 -33.32
N SER A 12 45.98 31.99 -34.00
CA SER A 12 46.70 31.57 -35.21
C SER A 12 45.71 30.97 -36.19
N THR A 13 45.55 31.69 -37.27
CA THR A 13 44.84 31.34 -38.53
C THR A 13 45.81 30.66 -39.50
N THR A 14 45.39 29.61 -40.18
CA THR A 14 45.86 29.14 -41.51
C THR A 14 44.92 27.98 -41.87
N GLY A 15 44.09 27.88 -42.91
CA GLY A 15 44.25 28.31 -44.27
C GLY A 15 44.14 27.06 -45.16
N LEU A 16 43.03 26.90 -45.86
CA LEU A 16 42.87 26.41 -47.26
C LEU A 16 43.34 24.97 -47.59
N VAL A 17 42.45 24.11 -48.18
CA VAL A 17 42.45 23.71 -49.60
C VAL A 17 41.24 22.85 -49.97
N PHE A 18 40.61 23.18 -51.07
CA PHE A 18 39.59 22.49 -51.87
C PHE A 18 40.06 21.15 -52.43
N ALA A 19 39.19 20.15 -52.42
CA ALA A 19 39.18 19.17 -53.52
C ALA A 19 37.73 18.62 -53.73
N LEU A 20 37.10 19.06 -54.78
CA LEU A 20 35.92 18.41 -55.35
C LEU A 20 36.35 17.14 -56.11
N SER A 21 35.73 16.03 -55.81
CA SER A 21 35.71 14.88 -56.71
C SER A 21 34.27 14.32 -56.72
N ALA A 22 33.59 14.61 -57.79
CA ALA A 22 32.34 13.96 -58.18
C ALA A 22 32.67 12.59 -58.80
N CYS A 23 32.03 11.53 -58.22
CA CYS A 23 31.78 10.28 -58.99
C CYS A 23 30.41 9.75 -58.60
N SER A 24 29.57 9.80 -59.58
CA SER A 24 28.28 9.15 -59.72
C SER A 24 28.43 7.62 -59.69
N SER A 25 27.69 6.95 -58.81
CA SER A 25 27.30 5.55 -58.99
C SER A 25 25.99 5.33 -58.24
N SER A 26 24.95 5.14 -58.97
CA SER A 26 23.66 4.65 -58.53
C SER A 26 23.80 3.26 -57.89
N ASN A 27 23.46 3.14 -56.62
CA ASN A 27 23.09 1.88 -56.03
C ASN A 27 21.92 2.14 -55.09
N ASP A 28 20.73 1.68 -55.52
CA ASP A 28 19.56 1.56 -54.68
C ASP A 28 19.87 0.61 -53.51
N THR A 29 20.14 1.16 -52.37
CA THR A 29 20.11 0.43 -51.11
C THR A 29 18.99 1.05 -50.29
N SER A 30 17.87 0.37 -50.30
CA SER A 30 16.75 0.61 -49.39
C SER A 30 17.29 0.59 -47.93
N ASN A 31 17.55 1.77 -47.42
CA ASN A 31 17.86 1.99 -46.03
C ASN A 31 16.54 1.87 -45.27
N SER A 32 16.19 0.63 -44.87
CA SER A 32 15.21 0.41 -43.82
C SER A 32 15.80 1.05 -42.59
N ALA A 33 15.40 2.27 -42.30
CA ALA A 33 15.50 2.83 -40.98
C ALA A 33 14.71 1.88 -40.07
N SER A 34 15.43 0.99 -39.39
CA SER A 34 14.89 0.32 -38.23
C SER A 34 14.58 1.43 -37.20
N ASP A 35 13.34 1.83 -37.19
CA ASP A 35 12.77 2.61 -36.10
C ASP A 35 12.86 1.72 -34.89
N THR A 36 13.98 1.78 -34.20
CA THR A 36 14.12 1.21 -32.85
C THR A 36 13.35 2.16 -31.95
N THR A 37 12.02 2.05 -31.94
CA THR A 37 11.23 2.51 -30.83
C THR A 37 11.80 1.74 -29.64
N ALA A 38 12.54 2.42 -28.79
CA ALA A 38 12.90 1.91 -27.48
C ALA A 38 11.56 1.54 -26.81
N SER A 39 11.24 0.26 -26.78
CA SER A 39 10.10 -0.25 -26.04
C SER A 39 10.45 0.02 -24.56
N THR A 40 9.96 1.12 -24.05
CA THR A 40 9.98 1.35 -22.60
C THR A 40 9.15 0.22 -21.99
N SER A 41 9.74 -0.51 -21.03
CA SER A 41 9.01 -1.53 -20.29
C SER A 41 7.73 -0.90 -19.71
N PRO A 42 6.59 -1.60 -19.72
CA PRO A 42 5.39 -1.12 -19.07
C PRO A 42 5.68 -0.74 -17.62
N ASN A 43 5.14 0.40 -17.16
CA ASN A 43 5.28 0.86 -15.78
C ASN A 43 3.96 0.63 -15.04
N VAL A 44 3.98 -0.28 -14.08
CA VAL A 44 2.87 -0.53 -13.16
C VAL A 44 3.13 0.28 -11.89
N VAL A 45 2.27 1.26 -11.62
CA VAL A 45 2.35 2.05 -10.39
C VAL A 45 1.47 1.40 -9.34
N VAL A 46 2.02 1.13 -8.17
CA VAL A 46 1.29 0.54 -7.03
C VAL A 46 1.32 1.54 -5.88
N THR A 47 0.21 1.74 -5.24
CA THR A 47 0.08 2.80 -4.23
C THR A 47 0.97 2.56 -3.03
N TYR A 48 1.06 1.35 -2.47
CA TYR A 48 1.89 1.10 -1.29
C TYR A 48 2.70 -0.21 -1.34
N SER A 49 3.69 -0.32 -0.47
CA SER A 49 4.77 -1.30 -0.57
C SER A 49 4.34 -2.75 -0.39
N ALA A 50 3.37 -3.05 0.47
CA ALA A 50 2.93 -4.43 0.71
C ALA A 50 2.32 -5.06 -0.56
N ILE A 51 1.42 -4.34 -1.24
CA ILE A 51 0.87 -4.77 -2.54
C ILE A 51 1.95 -4.70 -3.62
N GLY A 52 2.84 -3.70 -3.58
CA GLY A 52 3.96 -3.57 -4.53
C GLY A 52 4.87 -4.79 -4.57
N ASP A 53 5.14 -5.43 -3.42
CA ASP A 53 5.91 -6.67 -3.36
C ASP A 53 5.17 -7.82 -4.06
N VAL A 54 3.88 -7.98 -3.82
CA VAL A 54 3.05 -9.05 -4.42
C VAL A 54 2.91 -8.83 -5.94
N VAL A 55 2.65 -7.59 -6.38
CA VAL A 55 2.58 -7.24 -7.81
C VAL A 55 3.92 -7.49 -8.50
N SER A 56 5.05 -7.20 -7.83
CA SER A 56 6.39 -7.43 -8.38
C SER A 56 6.65 -8.92 -8.64
N ARG A 57 6.16 -9.81 -7.78
CA ARG A 57 6.23 -11.27 -8.00
C ARG A 57 5.39 -11.69 -9.20
N LEU A 58 4.22 -11.08 -9.38
CA LEU A 58 3.31 -11.40 -10.48
C LEU A 58 3.86 -10.94 -11.83
N VAL A 59 4.45 -9.74 -11.90
CA VAL A 59 4.95 -9.20 -13.18
C VAL A 59 6.37 -9.66 -13.54
N GLY A 60 7.19 -10.04 -12.56
CA GLY A 60 8.59 -10.40 -12.77
C GLY A 60 9.35 -9.35 -13.58
N ASP A 61 10.07 -9.78 -14.62
CA ASP A 61 10.81 -8.90 -15.54
C ASP A 61 9.91 -8.31 -16.64
N SER A 62 8.61 -8.56 -16.62
CA SER A 62 7.67 -8.19 -17.68
C SER A 62 7.24 -6.73 -17.64
N ALA A 63 7.32 -6.11 -16.47
CA ALA A 63 7.01 -4.70 -16.23
C ALA A 63 7.89 -4.14 -15.13
N THR A 64 8.03 -2.81 -15.10
CA THR A 64 8.62 -2.11 -13.95
C THR A 64 7.51 -1.84 -12.95
N VAL A 65 7.74 -2.12 -11.65
CA VAL A 65 6.84 -1.74 -10.57
C VAL A 65 7.38 -0.51 -9.87
N THR A 66 6.56 0.53 -9.81
CA THR A 66 6.87 1.77 -9.07
C THR A 66 5.90 1.86 -7.89
N VAL A 67 6.44 1.83 -6.67
CA VAL A 67 5.64 2.03 -5.45
C VAL A 67 5.56 3.54 -5.19
N LEU A 68 4.35 4.07 -5.05
CA LEU A 68 4.11 5.51 -4.93
C LEU A 68 4.35 6.00 -3.50
N ILE A 69 3.72 5.36 -2.53
CA ILE A 69 3.89 5.66 -1.10
C ILE A 69 5.13 4.92 -0.60
N PRO A 70 6.20 5.62 -0.23
CA PRO A 70 7.44 4.98 0.20
C PRO A 70 7.22 4.08 1.42
N ASN A 71 7.94 2.94 1.45
CA ASN A 71 7.91 2.05 2.60
C ASN A 71 8.26 2.78 3.90
N GLY A 72 7.40 2.68 4.90
CA GLY A 72 7.53 3.37 6.18
C GLY A 72 6.79 4.71 6.25
N GLN A 73 5.97 5.04 5.25
CA GLN A 73 4.97 6.11 5.34
C GLN A 73 3.59 5.50 5.53
N ASP A 74 2.73 6.25 6.21
CA ASP A 74 1.34 5.89 6.45
C ASP A 74 0.52 6.13 5.18
N GLN A 75 -0.29 5.15 4.77
CA GLN A 75 -1.15 5.26 3.59
C GLN A 75 -2.29 6.25 3.78
N HIS A 76 -2.84 6.32 5.01
CA HIS A 76 -3.96 7.20 5.33
C HIS A 76 -3.59 8.69 5.34
N ASP A 77 -2.33 9.01 5.71
CA ASP A 77 -1.82 10.38 5.86
C ASP A 77 -0.90 10.82 4.71
N PHE A 78 -0.85 10.04 3.62
CA PHE A 78 0.04 10.34 2.49
C PHE A 78 -0.55 11.40 1.57
N GLU A 79 0.17 12.51 1.42
CA GLU A 79 -0.18 13.59 0.49
C GLU A 79 0.73 13.54 -0.75
N PRO A 80 0.17 13.39 -1.97
CA PRO A 80 0.97 13.27 -3.18
C PRO A 80 1.62 14.58 -3.57
N SER A 81 2.89 14.51 -3.98
CA SER A 81 3.57 15.61 -4.65
C SER A 81 3.13 15.73 -6.12
N ALA A 82 3.46 16.85 -6.76
CA ALA A 82 3.23 17.01 -8.21
C ALA A 82 3.95 15.93 -9.05
N GLN A 83 5.07 15.40 -8.57
CA GLN A 83 5.81 14.33 -9.23
C GLN A 83 5.07 12.97 -9.09
N ASP A 84 4.42 12.72 -7.95
CA ASP A 84 3.61 11.53 -7.74
C ASP A 84 2.40 11.53 -8.66
N VAL A 85 1.72 12.67 -8.80
CA VAL A 85 0.61 12.86 -9.75
C VAL A 85 1.08 12.65 -11.20
N GLU A 86 2.26 13.14 -11.57
CA GLU A 86 2.85 12.89 -12.90
C GLU A 86 3.13 11.39 -13.09
N THR A 87 3.62 10.71 -12.06
CA THR A 87 3.90 9.26 -12.09
C THR A 87 2.62 8.46 -12.32
N LEU A 88 1.52 8.80 -11.63
CA LEU A 88 0.20 8.20 -11.84
C LEU A 88 -0.30 8.41 -13.27
N ASN A 89 -0.25 9.64 -13.78
CA ASN A 89 -0.72 9.98 -15.12
C ASN A 89 0.08 9.32 -16.26
N ASN A 90 1.31 8.89 -16.00
CA ASN A 90 2.17 8.18 -16.97
C ASN A 90 2.21 6.66 -16.75
N ALA A 91 1.42 6.11 -15.84
CA ALA A 91 1.37 4.69 -15.58
C ALA A 91 0.73 3.92 -16.75
N THR A 92 1.21 2.71 -16.99
CA THR A 92 0.54 1.73 -17.87
C THR A 92 -0.70 1.14 -17.18
N LEU A 93 -0.59 0.91 -15.87
CA LEU A 93 -1.65 0.47 -14.97
C LEU A 93 -1.33 1.04 -13.59
N VAL A 94 -2.34 1.52 -12.88
CA VAL A 94 -2.26 1.82 -11.45
C VAL A 94 -2.95 0.70 -10.68
N VAL A 95 -2.35 0.25 -9.59
CA VAL A 95 -2.94 -0.70 -8.65
C VAL A 95 -3.04 -0.01 -7.30
N SER A 96 -4.26 0.18 -6.80
CA SER A 96 -4.55 0.76 -5.49
C SER A 96 -5.32 -0.24 -4.63
N ASN A 97 -5.45 0.08 -3.34
CA ASN A 97 -6.27 -0.71 -2.45
C ASN A 97 -7.76 -0.53 -2.74
N GLY A 98 -8.22 0.70 -2.85
CA GLY A 98 -9.62 1.10 -2.81
C GLY A 98 -10.14 1.25 -1.38
N LEU A 99 -11.43 1.53 -1.22
CA LEU A 99 -12.11 1.78 0.06
C LEU A 99 -11.46 2.92 0.86
N ASP A 100 -11.06 3.98 0.18
CA ASP A 100 -10.48 5.20 0.76
C ASP A 100 -9.25 4.96 1.65
N LEU A 101 -8.53 3.83 1.47
CA LEU A 101 -7.30 3.58 2.23
C LEU A 101 -6.27 4.70 2.01
N GLU A 102 -6.11 5.10 0.76
CA GLU A 102 -5.17 6.14 0.35
C GLU A 102 -5.90 7.49 0.20
N GLU A 103 -6.46 8.01 1.31
CA GLU A 103 -7.34 9.19 1.33
C GLU A 103 -6.77 10.40 0.53
N GLY A 104 -5.50 10.73 0.75
CA GLY A 104 -4.86 11.86 0.05
C GLY A 104 -4.56 11.60 -1.43
N LEU A 105 -4.69 10.36 -1.93
CA LEU A 105 -4.50 10.02 -3.34
C LEU A 105 -5.81 10.01 -4.14
N GLU A 106 -6.97 10.05 -3.53
CA GLU A 106 -8.27 9.82 -4.18
C GLU A 106 -8.48 10.75 -5.38
N ASP A 107 -8.31 12.06 -5.21
CA ASP A 107 -8.44 13.04 -6.29
C ASP A 107 -7.45 12.76 -7.44
N ALA A 108 -6.23 12.32 -7.12
CA ALA A 108 -5.19 12.03 -8.11
C ALA A 108 -5.51 10.74 -8.88
N LEU A 109 -6.04 9.71 -8.22
CA LEU A 109 -6.49 8.46 -8.84
C LEU A 109 -7.66 8.72 -9.78
N VAL A 110 -8.69 9.43 -9.33
CA VAL A 110 -9.84 9.84 -10.15
C VAL A 110 -9.41 10.67 -11.36
N GLN A 111 -8.42 11.58 -11.19
CA GLN A 111 -7.89 12.37 -12.30
C GLN A 111 -7.10 11.52 -13.30
N ALA A 112 -6.33 10.53 -12.84
CA ALA A 112 -5.61 9.59 -13.71
C ALA A 112 -6.60 8.77 -14.54
N GLU A 113 -7.67 8.24 -13.95
CA GLU A 113 -8.76 7.53 -14.65
C GLU A 113 -9.43 8.40 -15.72
N LYS A 114 -9.80 9.63 -15.38
CA LYS A 114 -10.38 10.60 -16.33
C LYS A 114 -9.44 10.92 -17.48
N SER A 115 -8.12 10.80 -17.25
CA SER A 115 -7.09 11.01 -18.27
C SER A 115 -6.85 9.74 -19.14
N GLY A 116 -7.51 8.63 -18.82
CA GLY A 116 -7.46 7.38 -19.57
C GLY A 116 -6.46 6.36 -19.04
N VAL A 117 -5.85 6.57 -17.87
CA VAL A 117 -5.05 5.56 -17.19
C VAL A 117 -5.99 4.50 -16.60
N SER A 118 -5.65 3.23 -16.77
CA SER A 118 -6.40 2.15 -16.11
C SER A 118 -6.00 2.10 -14.64
N VAL A 119 -6.98 2.12 -13.74
CA VAL A 119 -6.80 1.89 -12.30
C VAL A 119 -7.48 0.58 -11.91
N PHE A 120 -6.81 -0.22 -11.11
CA PHE A 120 -7.30 -1.48 -10.57
C PHE A 120 -7.35 -1.36 -9.05
N HIS A 121 -8.54 -1.47 -8.48
CA HIS A 121 -8.74 -1.47 -7.03
C HIS A 121 -8.79 -2.90 -6.52
N ILE A 122 -7.90 -3.26 -5.61
CA ILE A 122 -7.83 -4.62 -5.02
C ILE A 122 -9.15 -4.97 -4.34
N ALA A 123 -9.73 -4.03 -3.60
CA ALA A 123 -10.95 -4.23 -2.82
C ALA A 123 -12.16 -4.64 -3.67
N ASP A 124 -12.23 -4.22 -4.93
CA ASP A 124 -13.32 -4.59 -5.85
C ASP A 124 -13.34 -6.09 -6.20
N HIS A 125 -12.26 -6.81 -5.89
CA HIS A 125 -12.04 -8.19 -6.32
C HIS A 125 -11.83 -9.17 -5.16
N VAL A 126 -12.19 -8.76 -3.94
CA VAL A 126 -12.10 -9.58 -2.72
C VAL A 126 -13.42 -9.60 -1.98
N THR A 127 -13.56 -10.55 -1.06
CA THR A 127 -14.70 -10.57 -0.14
C THR A 127 -14.43 -9.59 0.99
N LEU A 128 -15.24 -8.55 1.08
CA LEU A 128 -15.10 -7.49 2.09
C LEU A 128 -15.67 -7.94 3.45
N LEU A 129 -15.07 -7.41 4.52
CA LEU A 129 -15.60 -7.50 5.87
C LEU A 129 -16.53 -6.32 6.14
N ASP A 130 -17.76 -6.62 6.56
CA ASP A 130 -18.70 -5.62 7.06
C ASP A 130 -18.28 -5.17 8.47
N ALA A 131 -17.99 -3.91 8.66
CA ALA A 131 -17.75 -3.30 9.98
C ALA A 131 -18.95 -3.49 10.93
N ALA A 132 -20.18 -3.55 10.38
CA ALA A 132 -21.41 -3.66 11.15
C ALA A 132 -21.64 -5.03 11.84
N LYS A 133 -20.82 -6.05 11.58
CA LYS A 133 -20.99 -7.39 12.20
C LYS A 133 -20.17 -7.59 13.48
N GLY A 134 -19.34 -6.61 13.86
CA GLY A 134 -18.56 -6.63 15.13
C GLY A 134 -19.39 -6.29 16.38
N ASP A 135 -20.42 -5.48 16.28
CA ASP A 135 -21.19 -4.95 17.42
C ASP A 135 -22.71 -4.98 17.23
N GLU A 136 -23.30 -6.18 17.08
CA GLU A 136 -24.74 -6.32 17.36
C GLU A 136 -24.98 -6.38 18.89
N LYS A 137 -24.76 -5.29 19.62
CA LYS A 137 -25.50 -4.99 20.87
C LYS A 137 -25.35 -3.51 21.24
N GLU A 138 -26.51 -2.85 21.16
CA GLU A 138 -26.84 -1.58 21.80
C GLU A 138 -26.25 -0.28 21.22
N SER A 139 -26.87 0.26 20.19
CA SER A 139 -27.26 1.68 20.29
C SER A 139 -28.50 1.94 19.43
N ALA A 140 -29.67 1.74 20.05
CA ALA A 140 -30.91 2.28 19.53
C ALA A 140 -31.11 3.69 20.13
N ALA A 141 -30.67 4.71 19.43
CA ALA A 141 -31.18 6.07 19.62
C ALA A 141 -31.19 6.74 18.25
N LYS A 142 -32.33 6.59 17.55
CA LYS A 142 -32.65 7.43 16.38
C LYS A 142 -32.98 8.82 16.90
N GLU A 143 -32.19 9.80 16.55
CA GLU A 143 -32.67 11.18 16.41
C GLU A 143 -32.66 11.52 14.92
N GLU A 144 -33.88 11.73 14.39
CA GLU A 144 -34.11 12.24 13.03
C GLU A 144 -33.66 13.70 12.98
N HIS A 145 -32.57 13.97 12.28
CA HIS A 145 -32.26 15.29 11.75
C HIS A 145 -32.15 15.18 10.23
N ASP A 146 -33.16 15.80 9.61
CA ASP A 146 -33.25 16.09 8.18
C ASP A 146 -32.36 17.32 7.90
N ASP A 147 -31.17 17.13 7.41
CA ASP A 147 -30.35 18.16 6.76
C ASP A 147 -29.60 17.47 5.63
N GLU A 148 -29.96 17.85 4.39
CA GLU A 148 -29.29 17.43 3.14
C GLU A 148 -27.91 18.12 3.06
N GLU A 149 -26.90 17.59 3.75
CA GLU A 149 -25.51 17.76 3.39
C GLU A 149 -25.05 16.44 2.75
N GLU A 150 -24.41 16.50 1.59
CA GLU A 150 -23.77 15.36 0.95
C GLU A 150 -22.65 14.87 1.89
N ASP A 151 -23.02 14.07 2.90
CA ASP A 151 -22.11 13.31 3.72
C ASP A 151 -21.41 12.31 2.79
N HIS A 152 -20.15 12.53 2.54
CA HIS A 152 -19.28 11.47 2.04
C HIS A 152 -19.28 10.39 3.11
N ASP A 153 -20.06 9.35 2.87
CA ASP A 153 -20.17 8.14 3.69
C ASP A 153 -18.77 7.49 3.71
N HIS A 154 -17.98 7.85 4.70
CA HIS A 154 -16.67 7.22 4.96
C HIS A 154 -16.94 5.74 5.20
N GLY A 155 -16.45 4.90 4.28
CA GLY A 155 -16.86 3.53 4.04
C GLY A 155 -17.11 2.71 5.31
N THR A 156 -18.21 1.98 5.32
CA THR A 156 -18.58 1.01 6.37
C THR A 156 -17.75 -0.28 6.28
N GLU A 157 -16.83 -0.37 5.33
CA GLU A 157 -16.05 -1.56 5.00
C GLU A 157 -14.58 -1.37 5.39
N ASP A 158 -14.00 -2.42 5.97
CA ASP A 158 -12.59 -2.42 6.38
C ASP A 158 -11.66 -2.44 5.15
N PRO A 159 -10.80 -1.42 4.94
CA PRO A 159 -9.91 -1.38 3.79
C PRO A 159 -8.66 -2.25 3.93
N HIS A 160 -8.37 -2.83 5.10
CA HIS A 160 -7.08 -3.49 5.40
C HIS A 160 -6.98 -4.92 4.85
N VAL A 161 -7.41 -5.12 3.59
CA VAL A 161 -7.55 -6.43 2.92
C VAL A 161 -6.24 -7.22 2.85
N TRP A 162 -5.09 -6.56 2.81
CA TRP A 162 -3.77 -7.22 2.72
C TRP A 162 -3.34 -7.90 4.03
N LEU A 163 -4.01 -7.62 5.15
CA LEU A 163 -3.70 -8.28 6.43
C LEU A 163 -4.28 -9.70 6.55
N ASP A 164 -4.93 -10.17 5.48
CA ASP A 164 -5.20 -11.58 5.24
C ASP A 164 -4.68 -12.02 3.86
N PRO A 165 -3.61 -12.82 3.79
CA PRO A 165 -3.06 -13.29 2.52
C PRO A 165 -4.05 -14.06 1.65
N GLU A 166 -5.03 -14.78 2.22
CA GLU A 166 -6.05 -15.47 1.44
C GLU A 166 -7.09 -14.52 0.85
N THR A 167 -7.41 -13.43 1.55
CA THR A 167 -8.24 -12.36 0.99
C THR A 167 -7.52 -11.69 -0.17
N LEU A 168 -6.26 -11.31 -0.01
CA LEU A 168 -5.46 -10.73 -1.10
C LEU A 168 -5.35 -11.69 -2.30
N ALA A 169 -5.21 -13.01 -2.06
CA ALA A 169 -5.12 -14.00 -3.13
C ALA A 169 -6.36 -14.04 -4.04
N GLN A 170 -7.54 -13.60 -3.55
CA GLN A 170 -8.76 -13.55 -4.36
C GLN A 170 -8.64 -12.55 -5.52
N ALA A 171 -7.92 -11.43 -5.34
CA ALA A 171 -7.76 -10.41 -6.36
C ALA A 171 -6.73 -10.79 -7.45
N ILE A 172 -5.81 -11.72 -7.18
CA ILE A 172 -4.67 -12.02 -8.07
C ILE A 172 -5.09 -12.43 -9.49
N PRO A 173 -6.12 -13.28 -9.73
CA PRO A 173 -6.54 -13.60 -11.07
C PRO A 173 -7.04 -12.39 -11.87
N ALA A 174 -7.87 -11.55 -11.26
CA ALA A 174 -8.40 -10.35 -11.89
C ALA A 174 -7.31 -9.30 -12.15
N LEU A 175 -6.35 -9.18 -11.23
CA LEU A 175 -5.16 -8.32 -11.40
C LEU A 175 -4.30 -8.80 -12.57
N ALA A 176 -4.09 -10.10 -12.72
CA ALA A 176 -3.35 -10.66 -13.86
C ALA A 176 -4.06 -10.38 -15.19
N ASP A 177 -5.39 -10.46 -15.24
CA ASP A 177 -6.18 -10.08 -16.41
C ASP A 177 -6.00 -8.58 -16.75
N ALA A 178 -6.02 -7.70 -15.74
CA ALA A 178 -5.78 -6.28 -15.93
C ALA A 178 -4.35 -6.00 -16.43
N LEU A 179 -3.35 -6.67 -15.86
CA LEU A 179 -1.95 -6.60 -16.30
C LEU A 179 -1.78 -7.12 -17.73
N THR A 180 -2.42 -8.24 -18.09
CA THR A 180 -2.40 -8.79 -19.44
C THR A 180 -2.97 -7.79 -20.44
N LYS A 181 -4.10 -7.16 -20.11
CA LYS A 181 -4.73 -6.14 -20.94
C LYS A 181 -3.83 -4.90 -21.10
N ALA A 182 -3.18 -4.47 -20.04
CA ALA A 182 -2.36 -3.27 -20.03
C ALA A 182 -1.00 -3.46 -20.70
N THR A 183 -0.37 -4.63 -20.55
CA THR A 183 1.00 -4.89 -21.01
C THR A 183 1.07 -5.71 -22.30
N GLY A 184 -0.01 -6.42 -22.66
CA GLY A 184 -0.05 -7.38 -23.74
C GLY A 184 0.70 -8.69 -23.47
N LYS A 185 1.06 -8.97 -22.21
CA LYS A 185 1.74 -10.20 -21.78
C LYS A 185 0.80 -11.05 -20.93
N ASP A 186 0.94 -12.36 -21.07
CA ASP A 186 0.15 -13.33 -20.29
C ASP A 186 0.85 -13.61 -18.95
N PHE A 187 0.06 -13.63 -17.86
CA PHE A 187 0.53 -13.87 -16.49
C PHE A 187 -0.16 -15.10 -15.85
N ALA A 188 -0.79 -15.96 -16.64
CA ALA A 188 -1.58 -17.09 -16.11
C ALA A 188 -0.73 -18.10 -15.31
N GLU A 189 0.55 -18.28 -15.66
CA GLU A 189 1.46 -19.19 -14.96
C GLU A 189 1.87 -18.59 -13.60
N GLU A 190 2.10 -17.28 -13.53
CA GLU A 190 2.48 -16.56 -12.33
C GLU A 190 1.33 -16.51 -11.30
N VAL A 191 0.07 -16.41 -11.76
CA VAL A 191 -1.13 -16.46 -10.90
C VAL A 191 -1.12 -17.67 -9.99
N ALA A 192 -0.93 -18.87 -10.56
CA ALA A 192 -0.95 -20.10 -9.76
C ALA A 192 0.17 -20.12 -8.71
N THR A 193 1.34 -19.57 -9.05
CA THR A 193 2.49 -19.46 -8.15
C THR A 193 2.18 -18.49 -7.00
N VAL A 194 1.79 -17.25 -7.32
CA VAL A 194 1.52 -16.21 -6.31
C VAL A 194 0.37 -16.60 -5.38
N VAL A 195 -0.73 -17.16 -5.91
CA VAL A 195 -1.84 -17.65 -5.09
C VAL A 195 -1.40 -18.79 -4.17
N SER A 196 -0.55 -19.70 -4.66
CA SER A 196 -0.01 -20.79 -3.83
C SER A 196 0.90 -20.26 -2.71
N GLU A 197 1.73 -19.26 -2.99
CA GLU A 197 2.61 -18.61 -2.01
C GLU A 197 1.78 -17.89 -0.93
N LEU A 198 0.77 -17.11 -1.30
CA LEU A 198 -0.12 -16.43 -0.36
C LEU A 198 -0.90 -17.43 0.52
N THR A 199 -1.36 -18.54 -0.06
CA THR A 199 -2.03 -19.61 0.70
C THR A 199 -1.06 -20.28 1.69
N ALA A 200 0.18 -20.56 1.27
CA ALA A 200 1.21 -21.10 2.14
C ALA A 200 1.60 -20.13 3.28
N LEU A 201 1.67 -18.84 2.97
CA LEU A 201 1.87 -17.79 3.98
C LEU A 201 0.75 -17.76 5.01
N SER A 202 -0.51 -17.81 4.58
CA SER A 202 -1.66 -17.88 5.49
C SER A 202 -1.59 -19.10 6.41
N ALA A 203 -1.20 -20.26 5.88
CA ALA A 203 -1.00 -21.46 6.70
C ALA A 203 0.13 -21.26 7.75
N LYS A 204 1.25 -20.66 7.36
CA LYS A 204 2.36 -20.34 8.28
C LYS A 204 1.93 -19.38 9.39
N VAL A 205 1.18 -18.33 9.06
CA VAL A 205 0.62 -17.38 10.05
C VAL A 205 -0.34 -18.10 10.99
N ARG A 206 -1.20 -18.98 10.46
CA ARG A 206 -2.12 -19.79 11.27
C ARG A 206 -1.39 -20.70 12.26
N ASP A 207 -0.28 -21.32 11.84
CA ASP A 207 0.53 -22.15 12.72
C ASP A 207 1.15 -21.33 13.87
N ILE A 208 1.60 -20.10 13.59
CA ILE A 208 2.13 -19.18 14.62
C ILE A 208 0.99 -18.82 15.60
N MET A 209 -0.14 -18.37 15.09
CA MET A 209 -1.29 -17.96 15.90
C MET A 209 -1.93 -19.13 16.65
N GLY A 210 -1.80 -20.36 16.16
CA GLY A 210 -2.26 -21.58 16.83
C GLY A 210 -1.57 -21.87 18.17
N THR A 211 -0.51 -21.14 18.49
CA THR A 211 0.15 -21.21 19.82
C THR A 211 -0.53 -20.34 20.88
N VAL A 212 -1.41 -19.44 20.46
CA VAL A 212 -2.13 -18.50 21.33
C VAL A 212 -3.46 -19.13 21.76
N SER A 213 -3.71 -19.20 23.07
CA SER A 213 -4.94 -19.78 23.60
C SER A 213 -6.15 -18.83 23.60
N GLU A 214 -5.89 -17.55 23.82
CA GLU A 214 -6.88 -16.46 23.81
C GLU A 214 -6.30 -15.27 23.08
N CYS A 215 -6.96 -14.84 21.99
CA CYS A 215 -6.49 -13.77 21.12
C CYS A 215 -7.45 -12.58 21.20
N ASN A 216 -7.29 -11.76 22.24
CA ASN A 216 -8.01 -10.51 22.43
C ASN A 216 -7.07 -9.34 22.11
N LEU A 217 -7.37 -8.59 21.04
CA LEU A 217 -6.54 -7.53 20.49
C LEU A 217 -7.10 -6.16 20.86
N VAL A 218 -6.25 -5.28 21.39
CA VAL A 218 -6.46 -3.84 21.39
C VAL A 218 -5.41 -3.25 20.45
N THR A 219 -5.84 -2.50 19.44
CA THR A 219 -5.02 -2.04 18.33
C THR A 219 -4.80 -0.53 18.35
N GLY A 220 -3.90 -0.02 17.53
CA GLY A 220 -3.68 1.40 17.33
C GLY A 220 -4.89 2.07 16.69
N HIS A 221 -5.34 1.55 15.54
CA HIS A 221 -6.62 1.82 14.91
C HIS A 221 -7.28 0.51 14.48
N ASP A 222 -8.46 0.52 13.89
CA ASP A 222 -9.21 -0.69 13.52
C ASP A 222 -8.65 -1.36 12.24
N SER A 223 -7.36 -1.72 12.24
CA SER A 223 -6.66 -2.30 11.09
C SER A 223 -6.71 -3.83 11.02
N LEU A 224 -6.86 -4.51 12.15
CA LEU A 224 -6.66 -5.96 12.24
C LEU A 224 -7.92 -6.79 12.02
N GLY A 225 -8.98 -6.25 11.42
CA GLY A 225 -10.25 -6.96 11.18
C GLY A 225 -10.08 -8.24 10.38
N TYR A 226 -9.43 -8.17 9.21
CA TYR A 226 -9.17 -9.33 8.35
C TYR A 226 -8.26 -10.36 9.02
N PHE A 227 -7.20 -9.91 9.68
CA PHE A 227 -6.30 -10.77 10.44
C PHE A 227 -7.07 -11.51 11.55
N ALA A 228 -7.86 -10.80 12.34
CA ALA A 228 -8.64 -11.36 13.43
C ALA A 228 -9.65 -12.41 12.93
N ALA A 229 -10.39 -12.08 11.88
CA ALA A 229 -11.35 -13.00 11.27
C ALA A 229 -10.70 -14.28 10.75
N ARG A 230 -9.52 -14.15 10.13
CA ARG A 230 -8.80 -15.30 9.54
C ARG A 230 -8.16 -16.21 10.59
N TYR A 231 -7.60 -15.64 11.65
CA TYR A 231 -6.77 -16.40 12.60
C TYR A 231 -7.43 -16.61 13.97
N GLY A 232 -8.71 -16.27 14.11
CA GLY A 232 -9.49 -16.58 15.30
C GLY A 232 -9.22 -15.65 16.49
N CYS A 233 -8.89 -14.38 16.19
CA CYS A 233 -8.76 -13.34 17.19
C CYS A 233 -10.06 -12.52 17.33
N THR A 234 -10.15 -11.75 18.39
CA THR A 234 -11.22 -10.78 18.63
C THR A 234 -10.59 -9.40 18.78
N VAL A 235 -10.95 -8.45 17.94
CA VAL A 235 -10.61 -7.04 18.16
C VAL A 235 -11.55 -6.52 19.25
N VAL A 236 -10.97 -6.17 20.42
CA VAL A 236 -11.70 -5.67 21.59
C VAL A 236 -11.98 -4.17 21.46
N GLY A 237 -11.11 -3.46 20.72
CA GLY A 237 -11.22 -2.06 20.41
C GLY A 237 -9.89 -1.46 19.97
N ALA A 238 -9.90 -0.20 19.58
CA ALA A 238 -8.75 0.54 19.08
C ALA A 238 -8.52 1.84 19.83
N VAL A 239 -7.27 2.31 19.87
CA VAL A 239 -6.92 3.62 20.49
C VAL A 239 -7.54 4.75 19.68
N ILE A 240 -7.46 4.68 18.35
CA ILE A 240 -8.20 5.51 17.40
C ILE A 240 -9.34 4.65 16.86
N PRO A 241 -10.60 4.93 17.19
CA PRO A 241 -11.72 4.19 16.66
C PRO A 241 -11.93 4.52 15.18
N GLY A 242 -12.08 3.49 14.35
CA GLY A 242 -12.27 3.60 12.90
C GLY A 242 -11.06 3.14 12.09
N PHE A 243 -11.24 3.10 10.77
CA PHE A 243 -10.31 2.49 9.83
C PHE A 243 -9.17 3.41 9.37
N SER A 244 -9.16 4.69 9.77
CA SER A 244 -8.15 5.67 9.39
C SER A 244 -7.35 6.14 10.59
N THR A 245 -6.03 6.26 10.44
CA THR A 245 -5.13 6.87 11.42
C THR A 245 -5.30 8.38 11.51
N ALA A 246 -5.92 9.01 10.51
CA ALA A 246 -6.24 10.45 10.50
C ALA A 246 -7.38 10.81 11.49
N ALA A 247 -8.14 9.81 11.97
CA ALA A 247 -9.19 10.04 12.96
C ALA A 247 -8.61 10.40 14.33
N GLU A 248 -9.40 11.08 15.15
CA GLU A 248 -8.98 11.51 16.50
C GLU A 248 -9.62 10.65 17.60
N ALA A 249 -8.81 10.26 18.58
CA ALA A 249 -9.29 9.62 19.79
C ALA A 249 -9.92 10.63 20.74
N SER A 250 -11.18 10.43 21.14
CA SER A 250 -11.82 11.26 22.15
C SER A 250 -11.52 10.74 23.57
N ALA A 251 -11.63 11.61 24.59
CA ALA A 251 -11.50 11.19 25.98
C ALA A 251 -12.57 10.14 26.38
N GLY A 252 -13.73 10.17 25.73
CA GLY A 252 -14.82 9.21 25.93
C GLY A 252 -14.45 7.84 25.39
N SER A 253 -14.01 7.77 24.13
CA SER A 253 -13.58 6.51 23.47
C SER A 253 -12.39 5.86 24.20
N LEU A 254 -11.43 6.64 24.69
CA LEU A 254 -10.30 6.12 25.46
C LEU A 254 -10.73 5.56 26.81
N ALA A 255 -11.71 6.18 27.49
CA ALA A 255 -12.26 5.65 28.74
C ALA A 255 -13.02 4.34 28.52
N GLU A 256 -13.78 4.23 27.45
CA GLU A 256 -14.46 3.01 27.03
C GLU A 256 -13.48 1.91 26.68
N LEU A 257 -12.47 2.19 25.84
CA LEU A 257 -11.40 1.26 25.49
C LEU A 257 -10.73 0.66 26.71
N LYS A 258 -10.41 1.50 27.70
CA LYS A 258 -9.81 1.05 28.96
C LYS A 258 -10.72 0.09 29.74
N ALA A 259 -12.02 0.38 29.77
CA ALA A 259 -12.99 -0.49 30.42
C ALA A 259 -13.11 -1.83 29.69
N LEU A 260 -13.15 -1.83 28.35
CA LEU A 260 -13.18 -3.01 27.51
C LEU A 260 -11.90 -3.85 27.64
N ALA A 261 -10.73 -3.22 27.59
CA ALA A 261 -9.43 -3.89 27.77
C ALA A 261 -9.34 -4.60 29.13
N THR A 262 -9.79 -3.93 30.19
CA THR A 262 -9.82 -4.52 31.56
C THR A 262 -10.84 -5.66 31.64
N LYS A 263 -12.04 -5.51 31.07
CA LYS A 263 -13.12 -6.53 31.10
C LYS A 263 -12.72 -7.81 30.36
N ASN A 264 -11.96 -7.68 29.27
CA ASN A 264 -11.56 -8.79 28.42
C ASN A 264 -10.16 -9.34 28.76
N ASP A 265 -9.56 -8.95 29.88
CA ASP A 265 -8.24 -9.41 30.34
C ASP A 265 -7.15 -9.31 29.26
N VAL A 266 -7.16 -8.17 28.52
CA VAL A 266 -6.22 -7.90 27.42
C VAL A 266 -4.78 -7.97 27.94
N LYS A 267 -3.89 -8.63 27.22
CA LYS A 267 -2.51 -8.88 27.65
C LYS A 267 -1.52 -7.83 27.16
N ALA A 268 -1.80 -7.21 26.01
CA ALA A 268 -0.98 -6.16 25.41
C ALA A 268 -1.87 -5.18 24.64
N ILE A 269 -1.37 -3.96 24.42
CA ILE A 269 -1.90 -3.03 23.44
C ILE A 269 -0.95 -3.04 22.25
N PHE A 270 -1.47 -3.34 21.09
CA PHE A 270 -0.73 -3.39 19.84
C PHE A 270 -0.80 -2.04 19.14
N THR A 271 0.34 -1.44 18.88
CA THR A 271 0.44 -0.13 18.20
C THR A 271 1.13 -0.28 16.86
N GLU A 272 0.93 0.67 15.98
CA GLU A 272 1.46 0.68 14.62
C GLU A 272 1.80 2.10 14.18
N LEU A 273 2.44 2.25 13.03
CA LEU A 273 2.72 3.55 12.43
C LEU A 273 1.40 4.34 12.26
N GLY A 274 1.45 5.65 12.50
CA GLY A 274 0.28 6.52 12.49
C GLY A 274 -0.46 6.63 13.84
N THR A 275 -0.22 5.71 14.77
CA THR A 275 -0.86 5.74 16.09
C THR A 275 -0.13 6.66 17.08
N PRO A 276 -0.82 7.52 17.87
CA PRO A 276 -0.21 8.37 18.87
C PRO A 276 0.44 7.57 20.01
N SER A 277 1.76 7.47 20.01
CA SER A 277 2.53 6.64 20.94
C SER A 277 2.33 7.02 22.41
N ASP A 278 2.20 8.33 22.70
CA ASP A 278 2.00 8.82 24.09
C ASP A 278 0.62 8.41 24.63
N VAL A 279 -0.43 8.47 23.81
CA VAL A 279 -1.78 8.06 24.18
C VAL A 279 -1.82 6.56 24.42
N THR A 280 -1.26 5.78 23.50
CA THR A 280 -1.17 4.32 23.61
C THR A 280 -0.42 3.89 24.86
N ALA A 281 0.74 4.50 25.14
CA ALA A 281 1.53 4.21 26.35
C ALA A 281 0.78 4.58 27.63
N GLN A 282 0.01 5.67 27.63
CA GLN A 282 -0.80 6.06 28.79
C GLN A 282 -1.91 5.03 29.06
N ILE A 283 -2.65 4.59 28.05
CA ILE A 283 -3.70 3.57 28.20
C ILE A 283 -3.10 2.25 28.68
N ALA A 284 -2.01 1.79 28.07
CA ALA A 284 -1.33 0.56 28.46
C ALA A 284 -0.91 0.59 29.95
N LYS A 285 -0.33 1.71 30.40
CA LYS A 285 0.03 1.93 31.81
C LYS A 285 -1.18 1.89 32.73
N GLU A 286 -2.30 2.47 32.33
CA GLU A 286 -3.53 2.50 33.13
C GLU A 286 -4.22 1.15 33.22
N VAL A 287 -4.15 0.34 32.17
CA VAL A 287 -4.65 -1.04 32.13
C VAL A 287 -3.67 -1.99 32.82
N GLY A 288 -2.38 -1.67 32.84
CA GLY A 288 -1.31 -2.47 33.46
C GLY A 288 -0.71 -3.52 32.52
N VAL A 289 -0.68 -3.23 31.22
CA VAL A 289 -0.15 -4.10 30.14
C VAL A 289 1.00 -3.44 29.40
N GLU A 290 1.70 -4.20 28.57
CA GLU A 290 2.77 -3.69 27.71
C GLU A 290 2.21 -3.17 26.37
N VAL A 291 2.98 -2.29 25.71
CA VAL A 291 2.76 -1.87 24.33
C VAL A 291 3.65 -2.70 23.43
N VAL A 292 3.08 -3.31 22.40
CA VAL A 292 3.76 -4.09 21.38
C VAL A 292 3.63 -3.38 20.04
N GLU A 293 4.74 -3.02 19.41
CA GLU A 293 4.75 -2.40 18.09
C GLU A 293 4.56 -3.45 17.01
N LEU A 294 3.64 -3.20 16.08
CA LEU A 294 3.34 -4.03 14.93
C LEU A 294 3.79 -3.36 13.63
N SER A 295 4.16 -4.17 12.67
CA SER A 295 4.40 -3.75 11.29
C SER A 295 3.23 -4.24 10.42
N THR A 296 2.20 -3.41 10.27
CA THR A 296 0.99 -3.72 9.51
C THR A 296 1.11 -3.38 8.02
N HIS A 297 1.98 -2.42 7.67
CA HIS A 297 2.15 -1.92 6.30
C HIS A 297 3.60 -1.55 5.95
N VAL A 298 4.54 -1.76 6.88
CA VAL A 298 5.96 -1.50 6.65
C VAL A 298 6.69 -2.80 6.36
N LEU A 299 7.22 -2.93 5.15
CA LEU A 299 8.05 -4.09 4.80
C LEU A 299 9.38 -4.06 5.55
N PRO A 300 9.83 -5.19 6.09
CA PRO A 300 11.12 -5.28 6.74
C PRO A 300 12.26 -5.06 5.74
N LYS A 301 13.37 -4.50 6.22
CA LYS A 301 14.52 -4.10 5.38
C LYS A 301 15.07 -5.20 4.47
N ASN A 302 15.02 -6.45 4.89
CA ASN A 302 15.52 -7.62 4.16
C ASN A 302 14.40 -8.67 3.98
N GLY A 303 13.18 -8.22 3.69
CA GLY A 303 12.06 -9.10 3.45
C GLY A 303 10.96 -8.38 2.67
N GLY A 304 10.00 -9.15 2.18
CA GLY A 304 8.81 -8.67 1.50
C GLY A 304 7.56 -8.83 2.36
N TYR A 305 6.44 -8.93 1.69
CA TYR A 305 5.13 -9.12 2.29
C TYR A 305 5.06 -10.36 3.21
N ASP A 306 5.66 -11.48 2.82
CA ASP A 306 5.67 -12.73 3.59
C ASP A 306 6.37 -12.56 4.94
N GLU A 307 7.49 -11.85 4.95
CA GLU A 307 8.23 -11.59 6.17
C GLU A 307 7.48 -10.60 7.07
N MET A 308 6.83 -9.58 6.50
CA MET A 308 5.98 -8.64 7.22
C MET A 308 4.86 -9.39 7.96
N MET A 309 4.08 -10.21 7.27
CA MET A 309 3.00 -10.99 7.86
C MET A 309 3.48 -12.00 8.92
N THR A 310 4.65 -12.59 8.69
CA THR A 310 5.27 -13.51 9.66
C THR A 310 5.71 -12.78 10.94
N GLN A 311 6.31 -11.60 10.80
CA GLN A 311 6.72 -10.77 11.94
C GLN A 311 5.51 -10.23 12.69
N LEU A 312 4.47 -9.77 11.99
CA LEU A 312 3.20 -9.36 12.56
C LEU A 312 2.61 -10.46 13.46
N ALA A 313 2.41 -11.66 12.92
CA ALA A 313 1.87 -12.78 13.67
C ALA A 313 2.75 -13.17 14.87
N THR A 314 4.08 -13.16 14.69
CA THR A 314 5.03 -13.46 15.76
C THR A 314 4.97 -12.41 16.89
N ALA A 315 4.88 -11.13 16.55
CA ALA A 315 4.76 -10.05 17.54
C ALA A 315 3.45 -10.17 18.34
N ILE A 316 2.33 -10.45 17.65
CA ILE A 316 1.04 -10.68 18.30
C ILE A 316 1.11 -11.90 19.23
N ALA A 317 1.61 -13.04 18.75
CA ALA A 317 1.70 -14.25 19.56
C ALA A 317 2.59 -14.06 20.80
N ASN A 318 3.70 -13.36 20.68
CA ASN A 318 4.58 -13.05 21.80
C ASN A 318 3.93 -12.09 22.82
N GLY A 319 3.20 -11.08 22.34
CA GLY A 319 2.50 -10.12 23.20
C GLY A 319 1.32 -10.72 23.97
N LEU A 320 0.79 -11.87 23.51
CA LEU A 320 -0.33 -12.58 24.14
C LEU A 320 0.10 -13.79 25.00
N SER A 321 1.42 -14.07 25.09
CA SER A 321 1.98 -15.26 25.76
C SER A 321 2.23 -15.08 27.26
#